data_23d0c6d488d220ff42e7ec320449098d
#
_entry.id   23d0c6d488d220ff42e7ec320449098d
#
_cell.length_a   1.000
_cell.length_b   1.000
_cell.length_c   1.000
_cell.angle_alpha   90.00
_cell.angle_beta   90.00
_cell.angle_gamma   90.00
#
_symmetry.space_group_name_H-M   'P 1'
#
loop_
_entity.id
_entity.type
_entity.pdbx_description
1 polymer ?
#
loop_
_entity_poly.entity_id
_entity_poly.type
_entity_poly.pdbx_seq_one_letter_code
_entity_poly.pdbx_strand_id
1 'polypeptide(L)'
;MRILVTNDDSIYSPGIAALAKAARDFGEVRVVAPDVEQSSMGQAITATRPLWYKKSPVHFEGVEAYKVNGTPSDCVALGTHLWATTDLVLSGINVGYNLGNALWHSGTLAAAKQAVLLGVRGIAR
;
A
#
# COMPACT_ATOMS: atom_id res chain seq x y z
N MET A 1 11.34 11.95 -7.27
CA MET A 1 10.57 10.71 -7.46
C MET A 1 9.40 10.72 -6.49
N ARG A 2 8.23 10.34 -6.95
CA ARG A 2 7.05 10.21 -6.11
C ARG A 2 6.79 8.74 -5.84
N ILE A 3 6.75 8.40 -4.57
CA ILE A 3 6.69 7.02 -4.10
C ILE A 3 5.39 6.79 -3.32
N LEU A 4 4.56 5.88 -3.80
CA LEU A 4 3.35 5.47 -3.11
C LEU A 4 3.66 4.21 -2.31
N VAL A 5 3.33 4.23 -1.01
CA VAL A 5 3.59 3.11 -0.11
C VAL A 5 2.25 2.54 0.34
N THR A 6 2.10 1.24 0.27
CA THR A 6 0.93 0.52 0.74
C THR A 6 1.33 -0.80 1.41
N ASN A 7 0.36 -1.53 1.95
CA ASN A 7 0.59 -2.86 2.52
C ASN A 7 -0.72 -3.63 2.61
N ASP A 8 -0.69 -4.85 3.15
CA ASP A 8 -1.91 -5.59 3.44
C ASP A 8 -2.17 -5.74 4.94
N ASP A 9 -1.24 -5.31 5.78
CA ASP A 9 -1.35 -5.41 7.23
C ASP A 9 -2.09 -4.24 7.87
N SER A 10 -2.45 -3.26 7.13
CA SER A 10 -3.16 -2.03 7.49
C SER A 10 -2.25 -0.85 7.78
N ILE A 11 -2.88 0.32 7.81
CA ILE A 11 -2.19 1.60 8.09
C ILE A 11 -1.54 1.62 9.47
N TYR A 12 -1.98 0.75 10.37
CA TYR A 12 -1.49 0.71 11.75
C TYR A 12 -0.26 -0.17 11.92
N SER A 13 0.15 -0.88 10.89
CA SER A 13 1.26 -1.81 10.99
C SER A 13 2.61 -1.09 11.12
N PRO A 14 3.52 -1.59 11.98
CA PRO A 14 4.86 -1.01 12.06
C PRO A 14 5.67 -1.18 10.79
N GLY A 15 5.38 -2.19 9.99
CA GLY A 15 6.10 -2.41 8.74
C GLY A 15 5.92 -1.30 7.74
N ILE A 16 4.71 -0.76 7.62
CA ILE A 16 4.47 0.33 6.68
C ILE A 16 5.12 1.63 7.15
N ALA A 17 5.16 1.84 8.45
CA ALA A 17 5.84 3.01 8.99
C ALA A 17 7.34 2.97 8.70
N ALA A 18 7.94 1.81 8.87
CA ALA A 18 9.36 1.64 8.57
C ALA A 18 9.65 1.83 7.08
N LEU A 19 8.81 1.28 6.23
CA LEU A 19 8.99 1.41 4.78
C LEU A 19 8.83 2.86 4.32
N ALA A 20 7.83 3.56 4.83
CA ALA A 20 7.62 4.96 4.49
C ALA A 20 8.79 5.82 4.93
N LYS A 21 9.33 5.56 6.11
CA LYS A 21 10.48 6.30 6.62
C LYS A 21 11.70 6.08 5.72
N ALA A 22 11.97 4.85 5.35
CA ALA A 22 13.08 4.53 4.47
C ALA A 22 12.91 5.16 3.08
N ALA A 23 11.69 5.16 2.56
CA ALA A 23 11.41 5.69 1.23
C ALA A 23 11.64 7.20 1.15
N ARG A 24 11.55 7.91 2.25
CA ARG A 24 11.75 9.36 2.26
C ARG A 24 13.13 9.77 1.78
N ASP A 25 14.11 8.91 1.91
CA ASP A 25 15.46 9.21 1.45
C ASP A 25 15.56 9.25 -0.07
N PHE A 26 14.54 8.75 -0.76
CA PHE A 26 14.56 8.60 -2.21
C PHE A 26 13.59 9.52 -2.94
N GLY A 27 12.72 10.18 -2.22
CA GLY A 27 11.76 11.05 -2.87
C GLY A 27 10.61 11.48 -1.98
N GLU A 28 9.60 12.01 -2.62
CA GLU A 28 8.37 12.41 -1.96
C GLU A 28 7.51 11.16 -1.75
N VAL A 29 7.02 10.96 -0.53
CA VAL A 29 6.31 9.74 -0.15
C VAL A 29 4.88 10.06 0.23
N ARG A 30 3.96 9.22 -0.23
CA ARG A 30 2.58 9.22 0.24
C ARG A 30 2.20 7.80 0.60
N VAL A 31 1.51 7.64 1.73
CA VAL A 31 1.03 6.33 2.18
C VAL A 31 -0.47 6.25 1.92
N VAL A 32 -0.91 5.18 1.28
CA VAL A 32 -2.32 4.85 1.12
C VAL A 32 -2.46 3.37 1.43
N ALA A 33 -3.11 3.04 2.52
CA ALA A 33 -3.15 1.68 3.02
C ALA A 33 -4.52 1.30 3.54
N PRO A 34 -4.81 -0.01 3.61
CA PRO A 34 -6.09 -0.48 4.15
C PRO A 34 -6.31 -0.03 5.59
N ASP A 35 -7.55 0.21 5.96
CA ASP A 35 -7.94 0.56 7.31
C ASP A 35 -7.90 -0.64 8.25
N VAL A 36 -8.01 -1.84 7.71
CA VAL A 36 -7.92 -3.08 8.47
C VAL A 36 -7.07 -4.09 7.72
N GLU A 37 -6.57 -5.07 8.44
CA GLU A 37 -5.76 -6.13 7.85
C GLU A 37 -6.53 -6.89 6.76
N GLN A 38 -5.84 -7.18 5.66
CA GLN A 38 -6.45 -7.78 4.47
C GLN A 38 -5.89 -9.18 4.19
N SER A 39 -5.52 -9.90 5.20
CA SER A 39 -4.60 -11.03 5.12
C SER A 39 -4.89 -12.11 4.08
N SER A 40 -6.10 -12.32 3.65
CA SER A 40 -6.35 -13.35 2.63
C SER A 40 -7.24 -12.88 1.51
N MET A 41 -7.61 -11.62 1.52
CA MET A 41 -8.62 -11.11 0.61
C MET A 41 -8.07 -10.14 -0.42
N GLY A 42 -6.81 -9.91 -0.41
CA GLY A 42 -6.24 -8.69 -0.89
C GLY A 42 -5.98 -8.54 -2.37
N GLN A 43 -6.53 -9.38 -3.21
CA GLN A 43 -6.11 -9.33 -4.60
C GLN A 43 -7.02 -8.52 -5.52
N ALA A 44 -8.28 -8.49 -5.23
CA ALA A 44 -9.25 -7.93 -6.16
C ALA A 44 -9.44 -6.44 -5.96
N ILE A 45 -9.69 -5.75 -7.05
CA ILE A 45 -10.22 -4.39 -7.00
C ILE A 45 -11.66 -4.48 -6.54
N THR A 46 -12.04 -3.63 -5.61
CA THR A 46 -13.40 -3.59 -5.11
C THR A 46 -14.29 -2.90 -6.13
N ALA A 47 -15.30 -3.64 -6.63
CA ALA A 47 -16.22 -3.13 -7.64
C ALA A 47 -17.66 -3.04 -7.15
N THR A 48 -17.94 -3.54 -5.95
CA THR A 48 -19.31 -3.71 -5.48
C THR A 48 -19.75 -2.71 -4.43
N ARG A 49 -18.84 -1.90 -3.94
CA ARG A 49 -19.16 -0.89 -2.94
C ARG A 49 -18.28 0.33 -3.12
N PRO A 50 -18.71 1.50 -2.65
CA PRO A 50 -17.89 2.69 -2.73
C PRO A 50 -16.64 2.56 -1.89
N LEU A 51 -15.56 3.09 -2.39
CA LEU A 51 -14.34 3.25 -1.61
C LEU A 51 -14.31 4.66 -1.04
N TRP A 52 -13.83 4.75 0.19
CA TRP A 52 -13.56 6.05 0.80
C TRP A 52 -12.11 6.08 1.27
N TYR A 53 -11.58 7.26 1.37
CA TYR A 53 -10.28 7.47 1.98
C TYR A 53 -10.38 8.58 3.01
N LYS A 54 -9.59 8.45 4.07
CA LYS A 54 -9.54 9.43 5.15
C LYS A 54 -8.10 9.60 5.58
N LYS A 55 -7.77 10.77 6.13
CA LYS A 55 -6.44 10.96 6.67
C LYS A 55 -6.15 9.89 7.71
N SER A 56 -4.92 9.40 7.71
CA SER A 56 -4.48 8.40 8.67
C SER A 56 -4.50 8.97 10.09
N PRO A 57 -5.04 8.23 11.07
CA PRO A 57 -4.89 8.62 12.47
C PRO A 57 -3.49 8.34 12.99
N VAL A 58 -2.71 7.55 12.28
CA VAL A 58 -1.30 7.33 12.62
C VAL A 58 -0.47 8.41 11.96
N HIS A 59 0.42 9.00 12.74
CA HIS A 59 1.28 10.05 12.23
C HIS A 59 2.50 9.45 11.51
N PHE A 60 2.69 9.88 10.28
CA PHE A 60 3.89 9.54 9.50
C PHE A 60 4.66 10.83 9.28
N GLU A 61 5.80 10.95 9.90
CA GLU A 61 6.56 12.19 9.88
C GLU A 61 6.98 12.57 8.47
N GLY A 62 6.57 13.76 8.03
CA GLY A 62 6.91 14.27 6.71
C GLY A 62 6.23 13.56 5.56
N VAL A 63 5.18 12.79 5.82
CA VAL A 63 4.51 11.99 4.80
C VAL A 63 3.01 12.18 4.93
N GLU A 64 2.33 12.42 3.81
CA GLU A 64 0.87 12.36 3.79
C GLU A 64 0.43 10.91 3.79
N ALA A 65 -0.51 10.57 4.66
CA ALA A 65 -0.97 9.21 4.80
C ALA A 65 -2.49 9.15 4.89
N TYR A 66 -3.06 8.17 4.19
CA TYR A 66 -4.51 7.96 4.11
C TYR A 66 -4.84 6.50 4.35
N LYS A 67 -5.95 6.24 5.02
CA LYS A 67 -6.50 4.90 5.16
C LYS A 67 -7.70 4.73 4.23
N VAL A 68 -7.86 3.54 3.72
CA VAL A 68 -8.89 3.21 2.74
C VAL A 68 -9.63 1.96 3.17
N ASN A 69 -10.94 1.94 2.93
CA ASN A 69 -11.76 0.77 3.22
C ASN A 69 -11.69 -0.26 2.09
N GLY A 70 -10.49 -0.62 1.69
CA GLY A 70 -10.32 -1.50 0.55
C GLY A 70 -9.09 -2.37 0.65
N THR A 71 -8.84 -3.09 -0.43
CA THR A 71 -7.69 -3.99 -0.55
C THR A 71 -6.42 -3.20 -0.87
N PRO A 72 -5.24 -3.82 -0.78
CA PRO A 72 -4.03 -3.17 -1.24
C PRO A 72 -4.09 -2.73 -2.70
N SER A 73 -4.70 -3.54 -3.56
CA SER A 73 -4.90 -3.16 -4.96
C SER A 73 -5.78 -1.92 -5.10
N ASP A 74 -6.83 -1.82 -4.29
CA ASP A 74 -7.67 -0.62 -4.24
C ASP A 74 -6.85 0.60 -3.82
N CYS A 75 -5.97 0.41 -2.84
CA CYS A 75 -5.11 1.49 -2.35
C CYS A 75 -4.17 2.01 -3.44
N VAL A 76 -3.63 1.10 -4.23
CA VAL A 76 -2.77 1.50 -5.35
C VAL A 76 -3.58 2.24 -6.41
N ALA A 77 -4.73 1.73 -6.77
CA ALA A 77 -5.58 2.36 -7.79
C ALA A 77 -6.01 3.76 -7.33
N LEU A 78 -6.47 3.87 -6.10
CA LEU A 78 -6.92 5.15 -5.56
C LEU A 78 -5.75 6.11 -5.36
N GLY A 79 -4.65 5.63 -4.82
CA GLY A 79 -3.48 6.45 -4.56
C GLY A 79 -2.86 7.02 -5.83
N THR A 80 -2.77 6.22 -6.88
CA THR A 80 -2.25 6.70 -8.15
C THR A 80 -3.20 7.67 -8.82
N HIS A 81 -4.50 7.48 -8.63
CA HIS A 81 -5.50 8.41 -9.16
C HIS A 81 -5.45 9.76 -8.46
N LEU A 82 -5.27 9.76 -7.14
CA LEU A 82 -5.23 10.98 -6.35
C LEU A 82 -3.93 11.78 -6.49
N TRP A 83 -2.89 11.12 -6.89
CA TRP A 83 -1.59 11.75 -7.06
C TRP A 83 -1.31 11.88 -8.55
N ALA A 84 -1.06 13.07 -9.01
CA ALA A 84 -0.94 13.33 -10.45
C ALA A 84 0.12 12.47 -11.12
N THR A 85 1.21 12.17 -10.43
CA THR A 85 2.29 11.35 -10.96
C THR A 85 2.82 10.44 -9.87
N THR A 86 2.88 9.15 -10.13
CA THR A 86 3.50 8.19 -9.23
C THR A 86 4.59 7.46 -10.00
N ASP A 87 5.79 7.47 -9.46
CA ASP A 87 6.94 6.86 -10.13
C ASP A 87 7.19 5.44 -9.66
N LEU A 88 6.83 5.14 -8.41
CA LEU A 88 7.12 3.86 -7.80
C LEU A 88 6.07 3.53 -6.76
N VAL A 89 5.67 2.27 -6.70
CA VAL A 89 4.82 1.75 -5.63
C VAL A 89 5.63 0.74 -4.83
N LEU A 90 5.69 0.95 -3.51
CA LEU A 90 6.29 0.00 -2.59
C LEU A 90 5.18 -0.64 -1.77
N SER A 91 5.15 -1.96 -1.72
CA SER A 91 4.17 -2.70 -0.94
C SER A 91 4.87 -3.52 0.13
N GLY A 92 4.57 -3.25 1.38
CA GLY A 92 5.15 -3.94 2.53
C GLY A 92 5.34 -2.97 3.69
N ILE A 93 6.18 -3.29 4.66
CA ILE A 93 6.88 -4.56 4.81
C ILE A 93 5.96 -5.52 5.53
N ASN A 94 5.81 -6.74 5.02
CA ASN A 94 4.98 -7.72 5.68
C ASN A 94 5.52 -8.06 7.04
N VAL A 95 4.62 -8.09 8.01
CA VAL A 95 4.94 -8.49 9.37
C VAL A 95 4.51 -9.94 9.53
N GLY A 96 5.38 -10.76 10.02
CA GLY A 96 5.06 -12.14 10.27
C GLY A 96 5.82 -13.11 9.40
N TYR A 97 5.70 -14.36 9.73
CA TYR A 97 6.40 -15.41 9.05
C TYR A 97 5.60 -15.95 7.90
N ASN A 98 6.29 -16.22 6.85
CA ASN A 98 5.75 -17.03 5.79
C ASN A 98 6.33 -18.41 5.91
N LEU A 99 5.84 -19.15 6.86
CA LEU A 99 6.34 -20.46 7.08
C LEU A 99 5.91 -21.34 5.94
N GLY A 100 6.77 -21.43 5.01
CA GLY A 100 6.65 -22.43 4.02
C GLY A 100 5.62 -22.22 2.96
N ASN A 101 4.44 -22.18 3.30
CA ASN A 101 3.44 -22.21 2.27
C ASN A 101 2.88 -20.89 1.88
N ALA A 102 2.93 -19.99 2.72
CA ALA A 102 2.28 -18.76 2.39
C ALA A 102 3.20 -17.87 1.74
N LEU A 103 4.19 -18.34 1.41
CA LEU A 103 5.08 -17.70 0.66
C LEU A 103 4.92 -16.27 0.45
N TRP A 104 3.76 -15.93 0.07
CA TRP A 104 3.48 -14.58 -0.38
C TRP A 104 2.21 -14.14 0.27
N HIS A 105 2.23 -13.05 0.90
CA HIS A 105 1.00 -12.37 1.22
C HIS A 105 0.45 -11.87 -0.09
N SER A 106 -0.60 -12.50 -0.54
CA SER A 106 -1.16 -12.23 -1.84
C SER A 106 -1.54 -10.77 -2.04
N GLY A 107 -1.94 -10.10 -0.97
CA GLY A 107 -2.25 -8.68 -1.04
C GLY A 107 -1.04 -7.80 -1.33
N THR A 108 0.09 -8.12 -0.72
CA THR A 108 1.33 -7.37 -0.96
C THR A 108 1.76 -7.51 -2.42
N LEU A 109 1.73 -8.72 -2.93
CA LEU A 109 2.10 -8.97 -4.31
C LEU A 109 1.08 -8.37 -5.27
N ALA A 110 -0.20 -8.45 -4.92
CA ALA A 110 -1.25 -7.89 -5.75
C ALA A 110 -1.13 -6.38 -5.90
N ALA A 111 -0.73 -5.68 -4.85
CA ALA A 111 -0.52 -4.25 -4.94
C ALA A 111 0.58 -3.91 -5.94
N ALA A 112 1.68 -4.65 -5.90
CA ALA A 112 2.77 -4.44 -6.84
C ALA A 112 2.33 -4.76 -8.28
N LYS A 113 1.54 -5.82 -8.44
CA LYS A 113 0.99 -6.17 -9.77
C LYS A 113 0.04 -5.09 -10.27
N GLN A 114 -0.79 -4.55 -9.40
CA GLN A 114 -1.72 -3.49 -9.78
C GLN A 114 -0.96 -2.25 -10.25
N ALA A 115 0.15 -1.92 -9.60
CA ALA A 115 0.98 -0.81 -10.02
C ALA A 115 1.48 -1.01 -11.45
N VAL A 116 1.94 -2.22 -11.76
CA VAL A 116 2.42 -2.53 -13.11
C VAL A 116 1.30 -2.39 -14.13
N LEU A 117 0.10 -2.86 -13.79
CA LEU A 117 -1.06 -2.71 -14.68
C LEU A 117 -1.40 -1.26 -14.95
N LEU A 118 -1.09 -0.37 -14.05
CA LEU A 118 -1.30 1.06 -14.19
C LEU A 118 -0.09 1.79 -14.79
N GLY A 119 0.92 1.04 -15.21
CA GLY A 119 2.10 1.62 -15.84
C GLY A 119 3.13 2.17 -14.86
N VAL A 120 3.05 1.76 -13.60
CA VAL A 120 3.95 2.23 -12.54
C VAL A 120 4.83 1.07 -12.07
N ARG A 121 6.06 1.35 -11.73
CA ARG A 121 6.94 0.32 -11.16
C ARG A 121 6.44 -0.08 -9.78
N GLY A 122 6.45 -1.38 -9.51
CA GLY A 122 6.01 -1.89 -8.21
C GLY A 122 7.06 -2.81 -7.60
N ILE A 123 7.27 -2.67 -6.30
CA ILE A 123 8.16 -3.52 -5.52
C ILE A 123 7.40 -4.01 -4.30
N ALA A 124 7.41 -5.32 -4.08
CA ALA A 124 6.78 -5.94 -2.91
C ALA A 124 7.86 -6.46 -1.95
N ARG A 125 7.62 -6.27 -0.68
CA ARG A 125 8.61 -6.66 0.34
C ARG A 125 7.99 -7.40 1.51
#